data_77200be7f3849c2b1a8f7400d100a387
#
_entry.id   77200be7f3849c2b1a8f7400d100a387
#
_cell.length_a   1.000
_cell.length_b   1.000
_cell.length_c   1.000
_cell.angle_alpha   90.00
_cell.angle_beta   90.00
_cell.angle_gamma   90.00
#
_symmetry.space_group_name_H-M   'P 1'
#
loop_
_entity.id
_entity.type
_entity.pdbx_description
1 polymer ?
#
loop_
_entity_poly.entity_id
_entity_poly.type
_entity_poly.pdbx_seq_one_letter_code
_entity_poly.pdbx_strand_id
1 'polypeptide(L)'
;MFGEHFLVGAFSDEVTLPAGSSWIDYWTGKVYAGGQTMKAEIPANRGGSLFVKGGAIIPTDEPRQHTVPGDTKHIILDMYPEGASYYDFYEDDGATLEFKEGKRAVTRISMVEADGIVNIGIGDREGEFSGMTNDRVYTARVFSKVAPKSVTVGENEVEFSYDGEFVTFELGDEKEATVVFAD
;
A
#
# COMPACT_ATOMS: atom_id res chain seq x y z
N MET A 1 -7.99 6.90 14.12
CA MET A 1 -7.14 6.05 13.24
C MET A 1 -7.81 4.71 13.03
N PHE A 2 -7.66 4.16 11.84
CA PHE A 2 -8.03 2.78 11.54
C PHE A 2 -6.77 2.05 11.07
N GLY A 3 -6.26 1.16 11.91
CA GLY A 3 -4.88 0.67 11.80
C GLY A 3 -3.85 1.79 11.89
N GLU A 4 -2.69 1.58 11.28
CA GLU A 4 -1.57 2.53 11.31
C GLU A 4 -1.60 3.54 10.15
N HIS A 5 -2.33 3.22 9.07
CA HIS A 5 -2.25 3.94 7.80
C HIS A 5 -3.44 4.82 7.48
N PHE A 6 -4.60 4.58 8.10
CA PHE A 6 -5.81 5.32 7.78
C PHE A 6 -6.27 6.25 8.91
N LEU A 7 -6.67 7.46 8.55
CA LEU A 7 -7.42 8.36 9.40
C LEU A 7 -8.83 8.51 8.84
N VAL A 8 -9.82 8.11 9.64
CA VAL A 8 -11.24 8.19 9.28
C VAL A 8 -11.91 9.29 10.08
N GLY A 9 -12.48 10.27 9.42
CA GLY A 9 -13.33 11.32 9.99
C GLY A 9 -14.79 10.86 9.95
N ALA A 10 -15.21 10.09 10.99
CA ALA A 10 -16.58 9.64 11.10
C ALA A 10 -17.45 10.72 11.76
N PHE A 11 -18.63 11.00 11.20
CA PHE A 11 -19.64 11.90 11.74
C PHE A 11 -19.23 13.38 11.93
N SER A 12 -18.07 13.79 11.38
CA SER A 12 -17.59 15.16 11.39
C SER A 12 -16.89 15.50 10.10
N ASP A 13 -17.06 16.72 9.62
CA ASP A 13 -16.28 17.30 8.53
C ASP A 13 -15.00 18.00 9.03
N GLU A 14 -14.87 18.22 10.36
CA GLU A 14 -13.63 18.68 10.97
C GLU A 14 -12.74 17.49 11.33
N VAL A 15 -11.50 17.50 10.87
CA VAL A 15 -10.52 16.46 11.09
C VAL A 15 -9.17 17.04 11.50
N THR A 16 -8.54 16.43 12.49
CA THR A 16 -7.17 16.75 12.90
C THR A 16 -6.21 15.74 12.31
N LEU A 17 -5.33 16.19 11.42
CA LEU A 17 -4.27 15.40 10.82
C LEU A 17 -3.08 15.34 11.79
N PRO A 18 -2.68 14.16 12.30
CA PRO A 18 -1.54 14.03 13.20
C PRO A 18 -0.25 14.57 12.59
N ALA A 19 0.61 15.18 13.41
CA ALA A 19 1.91 15.68 12.97
C ALA A 19 2.90 14.54 12.68
N GLY A 20 3.95 14.83 11.92
CA GLY A 20 5.07 13.93 11.66
C GLY A 20 4.98 13.14 10.36
N SER A 21 3.90 13.30 9.58
CA SER A 21 3.77 12.73 8.24
C SER A 21 2.88 13.63 7.38
N SER A 22 2.93 13.46 6.07
CA SER A 22 1.90 13.95 5.17
C SER A 22 0.65 13.05 5.23
N TRP A 23 -0.47 13.56 4.72
CA TRP A 23 -1.74 12.86 4.66
C TRP A 23 -2.38 13.06 3.29
N ILE A 24 -2.74 12.00 2.64
CA ILE A 24 -3.36 12.00 1.33
C ILE A 24 -4.86 11.78 1.50
N ASP A 25 -5.68 12.73 1.06
CA ASP A 25 -7.13 12.55 1.00
C ASP A 25 -7.43 11.45 -0.02
N TYR A 26 -8.01 10.36 0.46
CA TYR A 26 -8.25 9.15 -0.33
C TYR A 26 -9.25 9.37 -1.48
N TRP A 27 -10.15 10.37 -1.32
CA TRP A 27 -11.17 10.65 -2.32
C TRP A 27 -10.72 11.59 -3.42
N THR A 28 -9.77 12.48 -3.13
CA THR A 28 -9.35 13.56 -4.03
C THR A 28 -7.88 13.49 -4.43
N GLY A 29 -7.09 12.63 -3.77
CA GLY A 29 -5.64 12.57 -3.93
C GLY A 29 -4.90 13.85 -3.49
N LYS A 30 -5.58 14.82 -2.83
CA LYS A 30 -4.91 16.01 -2.30
C LYS A 30 -4.00 15.64 -1.14
N VAL A 31 -2.80 16.22 -1.12
CA VAL A 31 -1.79 16.01 -0.08
C VAL A 31 -1.81 17.16 0.91
N TYR A 32 -1.81 16.85 2.18
CA TYR A 32 -1.83 17.79 3.29
C TYR A 32 -0.67 17.52 4.25
N ALA A 33 -0.08 18.57 4.80
CA ALA A 33 0.87 18.41 5.91
C ALA A 33 0.12 17.97 7.17
N GLY A 34 0.75 17.12 7.98
CA GLY A 34 0.23 16.80 9.30
C GLY A 34 0.36 17.96 10.30
N GLY A 35 -0.20 17.81 11.49
CA GLY A 35 -0.16 18.80 12.57
C GLY A 35 -1.19 19.91 12.42
N GLN A 36 -2.26 19.73 11.64
CA GLN A 36 -3.29 20.73 11.43
C GLN A 36 -4.69 20.16 11.65
N THR A 37 -5.63 21.03 12.01
CA THR A 37 -7.06 20.74 12.01
C THR A 37 -7.70 21.48 10.84
N MET A 38 -8.49 20.78 10.06
CA MET A 38 -9.10 21.31 8.85
C MET A 38 -10.51 20.77 8.64
N LYS A 39 -11.27 21.45 7.79
CA LYS A 39 -12.53 20.96 7.27
C LYS A 39 -12.26 20.09 6.04
N ALA A 40 -12.64 18.81 6.12
CA ALA A 40 -12.47 17.87 5.02
C ALA A 40 -13.60 18.04 3.97
N GLU A 41 -13.24 17.91 2.70
CA GLU A 41 -14.21 17.81 1.60
C GLU A 41 -14.70 16.36 1.51
N ILE A 42 -15.98 16.13 1.80
CA ILE A 42 -16.58 14.79 1.75
C ILE A 42 -17.47 14.71 0.50
N PRO A 43 -17.16 13.83 -0.46
CA PRO A 43 -18.04 13.63 -1.61
C PRO A 43 -19.43 13.15 -1.19
N ALA A 44 -20.48 13.61 -1.87
CA ALA A 44 -21.87 13.38 -1.49
C ALA A 44 -22.28 11.89 -1.36
N ASN A 45 -21.53 10.97 -1.99
CA ASN A 45 -21.78 9.53 -1.95
C ASN A 45 -20.85 8.78 -0.98
N ARG A 46 -20.15 9.50 -0.07
CA ARG A 46 -19.22 8.93 0.91
C ARG A 46 -19.69 9.23 2.33
N GLY A 47 -19.45 8.30 3.24
CA GLY A 47 -19.91 8.38 4.63
C GLY A 47 -19.02 9.23 5.55
N GLY A 48 -17.88 9.73 5.07
CA GLY A 48 -16.94 10.52 5.85
C GLY A 48 -15.64 10.80 5.10
N SER A 49 -14.78 11.57 5.73
CA SER A 49 -13.43 11.79 5.23
C SER A 49 -12.54 10.57 5.51
N LEU A 50 -11.64 10.29 4.58
CA LEU A 50 -10.66 9.21 4.67
C LEU A 50 -9.31 9.74 4.19
N PHE A 51 -8.30 9.60 5.02
CA PHE A 51 -6.93 9.99 4.68
C PHE A 51 -5.98 8.81 4.83
N VAL A 52 -5.02 8.73 3.94
CA VAL A 52 -3.91 7.78 3.99
C VAL A 52 -2.66 8.52 4.46
N LYS A 53 -1.92 7.90 5.36
CA LYS A 53 -0.66 8.44 5.87
C LYS A 53 0.44 8.31 4.81
N GLY A 54 1.27 9.32 4.64
CA GLY A 54 2.53 9.19 3.89
C GLY A 54 3.42 8.10 4.48
N GLY A 55 4.10 7.35 3.63
CA GLY A 55 4.82 6.14 3.98
C GLY A 55 3.96 4.87 4.08
N ALA A 56 2.66 4.95 3.82
CA ALA A 56 1.79 3.76 3.90
C ALA A 56 2.07 2.75 2.78
N ILE A 57 2.07 1.48 3.16
CA ILE A 57 2.06 0.33 2.26
C ILE A 57 0.80 -0.48 2.61
N ILE A 58 -0.13 -0.58 1.67
CA ILE A 58 -1.45 -1.17 1.90
C ILE A 58 -1.65 -2.33 0.92
N PRO A 59 -1.44 -3.58 1.38
CA PRO A 59 -1.81 -4.73 0.60
C PRO A 59 -3.33 -4.78 0.39
N THR A 60 -3.73 -4.92 -0.85
CA THR A 60 -5.13 -5.06 -1.27
C THR A 60 -5.28 -6.26 -2.18
N ASP A 61 -6.51 -6.67 -2.42
CA ASP A 61 -6.87 -7.75 -3.31
C ASP A 61 -7.87 -7.26 -4.36
N GLU A 62 -8.04 -8.03 -5.42
CA GLU A 62 -9.09 -7.73 -6.37
C GLU A 62 -10.48 -7.83 -5.73
N PRO A 63 -11.43 -6.96 -6.11
CA PRO A 63 -12.78 -7.02 -5.58
C PRO A 63 -13.42 -8.37 -5.85
N ARG A 64 -13.84 -9.08 -4.81
CA ARG A 64 -14.51 -10.38 -4.89
C ARG A 64 -15.75 -10.42 -3.99
N GLN A 65 -16.69 -11.30 -4.29
CA GLN A 65 -17.94 -11.39 -3.51
C GLN A 65 -17.74 -12.06 -2.15
N HIS A 66 -16.73 -12.92 -2.01
CA HIS A 66 -16.39 -13.59 -0.77
C HIS A 66 -14.91 -13.98 -0.78
N THR A 67 -14.32 -14.08 0.41
CA THR A 67 -12.96 -14.59 0.57
C THR A 67 -12.93 -16.10 0.45
N VAL A 68 -11.91 -16.62 -0.22
CA VAL A 68 -11.63 -18.05 -0.31
C VAL A 68 -10.31 -18.29 0.42
N PRO A 69 -10.27 -19.14 1.45
CA PRO A 69 -9.02 -19.46 2.16
C PRO A 69 -7.95 -19.94 1.19
N GLY A 70 -6.74 -19.41 1.31
CA GLY A 70 -5.60 -19.76 0.48
C GLY A 70 -5.58 -19.18 -0.94
N ASP A 71 -6.60 -18.39 -1.34
CA ASP A 71 -6.67 -17.78 -2.67
C ASP A 71 -6.11 -16.36 -2.73
N THR A 72 -4.94 -16.15 -2.14
CA THR A 72 -4.22 -14.87 -2.19
C THR A 72 -3.01 -14.94 -3.11
N LYS A 73 -3.23 -15.36 -4.36
CA LYS A 73 -2.15 -15.48 -5.34
C LYS A 73 -1.65 -14.14 -5.83
N HIS A 74 -2.55 -13.20 -6.02
CA HIS A 74 -2.23 -11.86 -6.50
C HIS A 74 -2.46 -10.83 -5.39
N ILE A 75 -1.43 -10.08 -5.06
CA ILE A 75 -1.50 -8.97 -4.09
C ILE A 75 -1.21 -7.67 -4.82
N ILE A 76 -2.11 -6.72 -4.65
CA ILE A 76 -1.93 -5.34 -5.11
C ILE A 76 -1.38 -4.53 -3.93
N LEU A 77 -0.29 -3.83 -4.13
CA LEU A 77 0.36 -2.99 -3.13
C LEU A 77 0.07 -1.52 -3.44
N ASP A 78 -0.86 -0.91 -2.72
CA ASP A 78 -1.05 0.55 -2.77
C ASP A 78 0.00 1.20 -1.88
N MET A 79 0.92 1.96 -2.48
CA MET A 79 2.11 2.51 -1.84
C MET A 79 2.09 4.03 -1.92
N TYR A 80 2.30 4.69 -0.78
CA TYR A 80 2.26 6.15 -0.65
C TYR A 80 3.63 6.67 -0.19
N PRO A 81 4.57 6.96 -1.11
CA PRO A 81 5.96 7.25 -0.77
C PRO A 81 6.13 8.45 0.14
N GLU A 82 6.88 8.28 1.23
CA GLU A 82 7.40 9.31 2.13
C GLU A 82 8.52 8.72 2.97
N GLY A 83 9.78 9.06 2.63
CA GLY A 83 10.95 8.55 3.34
C GLY A 83 11.06 7.02 3.30
N ALA A 84 11.51 6.43 4.41
CA ALA A 84 11.65 4.98 4.53
C ALA A 84 10.53 4.39 5.39
N SER A 85 9.91 3.34 4.90
CA SER A 85 8.83 2.63 5.58
C SER A 85 8.84 1.14 5.28
N TYR A 86 8.11 0.37 6.07
CA TYR A 86 7.87 -1.05 5.82
C TYR A 86 6.51 -1.47 6.36
N TYR A 87 6.03 -2.60 5.86
CA TYR A 87 4.82 -3.27 6.32
C TYR A 87 5.08 -4.78 6.42
N ASP A 88 4.78 -5.37 7.57
CA ASP A 88 4.84 -6.82 7.75
C ASP A 88 3.50 -7.44 7.38
N PHE A 89 3.42 -7.95 6.15
CA PHE A 89 2.22 -8.60 5.62
C PHE A 89 2.04 -9.96 6.28
N TYR A 90 1.08 -10.03 7.18
CA TYR A 90 0.73 -11.21 7.94
C TYR A 90 -0.33 -12.05 7.23
N GLU A 91 -0.16 -13.36 7.24
CA GLU A 91 -1.08 -14.32 6.66
C GLU A 91 -1.24 -15.55 7.57
N ASP A 92 -2.44 -16.09 7.61
CA ASP A 92 -2.77 -17.40 8.20
C ASP A 92 -3.89 -18.07 7.38
N ASP A 93 -4.42 -19.20 7.83
CA ASP A 93 -5.47 -19.93 7.12
C ASP A 93 -6.84 -19.25 7.15
N GLY A 94 -7.01 -18.19 7.96
CA GLY A 94 -8.26 -17.44 8.09
C GLY A 94 -9.44 -18.21 8.67
N ALA A 95 -9.24 -19.44 9.12
CA ALA A 95 -10.29 -20.36 9.53
C ALA A 95 -10.09 -20.97 10.92
N THR A 96 -8.85 -21.29 11.30
CA THR A 96 -8.53 -21.95 12.55
C THR A 96 -7.82 -21.03 13.54
N LEU A 97 -7.51 -21.55 14.73
CA LEU A 97 -6.69 -20.84 15.73
C LEU A 97 -5.22 -21.32 15.72
N GLU A 98 -4.80 -22.05 14.73
CA GLU A 98 -3.43 -22.60 14.63
C GLU A 98 -2.36 -21.51 14.53
N PHE A 99 -2.73 -20.29 14.14
CA PHE A 99 -1.84 -19.13 14.22
C PHE A 99 -1.28 -18.88 15.62
N LYS A 100 -2.01 -19.27 16.68
CA LYS A 100 -1.54 -19.21 18.08
C LYS A 100 -0.42 -20.22 18.37
N GLU A 101 -0.32 -21.25 17.55
CA GLU A 101 0.73 -22.28 17.60
C GLU A 101 1.87 -21.99 16.59
N GLY A 102 1.84 -20.79 15.97
CA GLY A 102 2.86 -20.35 15.03
C GLY A 102 2.59 -20.71 13.56
N LYS A 103 1.43 -21.30 13.24
CA LYS A 103 1.02 -21.59 11.85
C LYS A 103 0.55 -20.32 11.15
N ARG A 104 1.51 -19.53 10.72
CA ARG A 104 1.33 -18.22 10.07
C ARG A 104 2.55 -17.93 9.19
N ALA A 105 2.38 -17.01 8.25
CA ALA A 105 3.49 -16.47 7.47
C ALA A 105 3.54 -14.96 7.55
N VAL A 106 4.74 -14.39 7.40
CA VAL A 106 4.95 -12.94 7.35
C VAL A 106 5.89 -12.62 6.20
N THR A 107 5.51 -11.64 5.39
CA THR A 107 6.36 -11.08 4.33
C THR A 107 6.62 -9.62 4.64
N ARG A 108 7.87 -9.21 4.80
CA ARG A 108 8.22 -7.80 4.93
C ARG A 108 8.23 -7.13 3.57
N ILE A 109 7.44 -6.08 3.42
CA ILE A 109 7.41 -5.22 2.24
C ILE A 109 7.99 -3.88 2.66
N SER A 110 8.98 -3.38 1.93
CA SER A 110 9.67 -2.12 2.24
C SER A 110 9.56 -1.13 1.09
N MET A 111 9.62 0.15 1.44
CA MET A 111 9.62 1.25 0.50
C MET A 111 10.55 2.33 1.02
N VAL A 112 11.42 2.85 0.14
CA VAL A 112 12.30 3.98 0.44
C VAL A 112 12.17 5.02 -0.66
N GLU A 113 11.70 6.20 -0.30
CA GLU A 113 11.63 7.37 -1.19
C GLU A 113 12.75 8.34 -0.80
N ALA A 114 13.58 8.69 -1.76
CA ALA A 114 14.61 9.72 -1.64
C ALA A 114 14.95 10.30 -3.03
N ASP A 115 15.13 11.60 -3.10
CA ASP A 115 15.60 12.32 -4.30
C ASP A 115 14.82 11.98 -5.59
N GLY A 116 13.49 11.81 -5.48
CA GLY A 116 12.64 11.47 -6.60
C GLY A 116 12.77 10.01 -7.08
N ILE A 117 13.34 9.14 -6.26
CA ILE A 117 13.46 7.71 -6.53
C ILE A 117 12.72 6.95 -5.44
N VAL A 118 11.89 6.01 -5.86
CA VAL A 118 11.21 5.07 -4.93
C VAL A 118 11.74 3.66 -5.17
N ASN A 119 12.39 3.12 -4.15
CA ASN A 119 12.84 1.73 -4.12
C ASN A 119 11.86 0.87 -3.32
N ILE A 120 11.46 -0.25 -3.89
CA ILE A 120 10.51 -1.20 -3.31
C ILE A 120 11.25 -2.51 -3.12
N GLY A 121 11.08 -3.12 -1.93
CA GLY A 121 11.64 -4.44 -1.62
C GLY A 121 10.57 -5.36 -1.05
N ILE A 122 10.55 -6.62 -1.50
CA ILE A 122 9.68 -7.69 -1.00
C ILE A 122 10.59 -8.77 -0.41
N GLY A 123 10.54 -8.92 0.90
CA GLY A 123 11.32 -9.93 1.61
C GLY A 123 10.84 -11.36 1.35
N ASP A 124 11.62 -12.32 1.82
CA ASP A 124 11.17 -13.71 1.85
C ASP A 124 9.98 -13.88 2.77
N ARG A 125 9.07 -14.76 2.39
CA ARG A 125 7.94 -15.12 3.24
C ARG A 125 8.43 -16.10 4.32
N GLU A 126 8.37 -15.66 5.57
CA GLU A 126 8.80 -16.41 6.73
C GLU A 126 7.61 -17.13 7.38
N GLY A 127 7.75 -18.45 7.62
CA GLY A 127 6.72 -19.29 8.23
C GLY A 127 5.84 -20.02 7.21
N GLU A 128 4.86 -20.77 7.73
CA GLU A 128 3.96 -21.59 6.93
C GLU A 128 2.61 -21.79 7.61
N PHE A 129 1.58 -22.04 6.84
CA PHE A 129 0.24 -22.40 7.31
C PHE A 129 -0.48 -23.30 6.29
N SER A 130 -1.53 -23.97 6.71
CA SER A 130 -2.30 -24.87 5.84
C SER A 130 -3.03 -24.08 4.74
N GLY A 131 -2.89 -24.49 3.49
CA GLY A 131 -3.48 -23.83 2.34
C GLY A 131 -2.71 -22.62 1.81
N MET A 132 -1.49 -22.38 2.32
CA MET A 132 -0.63 -21.31 1.81
C MET A 132 -0.30 -21.52 0.33
N THR A 133 -0.57 -20.50 -0.51
CA THR A 133 -0.15 -20.55 -1.92
C THR A 133 1.35 -20.33 -2.06
N ASN A 134 1.99 -21.07 -2.98
CA ASN A 134 3.41 -20.88 -3.31
C ASN A 134 3.61 -19.91 -4.48
N ASP A 135 2.61 -19.80 -5.35
CA ASP A 135 2.65 -18.95 -6.54
C ASP A 135 2.09 -17.57 -6.18
N ARG A 136 2.97 -16.66 -5.76
CA ARG A 136 2.62 -15.29 -5.40
C ARG A 136 3.14 -14.32 -6.44
N VAL A 137 2.26 -13.45 -6.92
CA VAL A 137 2.60 -12.32 -7.78
C VAL A 137 2.13 -11.03 -7.16
N TYR A 138 2.86 -9.95 -7.44
CA TYR A 138 2.56 -8.63 -6.92
C TYR A 138 2.38 -7.63 -8.05
N THR A 139 1.42 -6.73 -7.86
CA THR A 139 1.29 -5.49 -8.64
C THR A 139 1.54 -4.32 -7.71
N ALA A 140 2.45 -3.43 -8.04
CA ALA A 140 2.65 -2.20 -7.31
C ALA A 140 1.80 -1.08 -7.91
N ARG A 141 1.18 -0.28 -7.05
CA ARG A 141 0.51 0.98 -7.37
C ARG A 141 1.13 2.07 -6.49
N VAL A 142 2.01 2.85 -7.09
CA VAL A 142 2.78 3.89 -6.38
C VAL A 142 2.12 5.23 -6.59
N PHE A 143 1.64 5.84 -5.52
CA PHE A 143 1.03 7.16 -5.55
C PHE A 143 2.05 8.23 -5.93
N SER A 144 1.72 9.04 -6.93
CA SER A 144 2.52 10.19 -7.36
C SER A 144 1.67 11.20 -8.12
N LYS A 145 1.97 12.47 -7.96
CA LYS A 145 1.34 13.56 -8.76
C LYS A 145 2.11 13.87 -10.04
N VAL A 146 3.20 13.17 -10.29
CA VAL A 146 4.00 13.29 -11.51
C VAL A 146 4.21 11.92 -12.15
N ALA A 147 4.24 11.88 -13.48
CA ALA A 147 4.56 10.65 -14.21
C ALA A 147 6.03 10.26 -13.97
N PRO A 148 6.34 8.96 -13.82
CA PRO A 148 7.72 8.53 -13.70
C PRO A 148 8.45 8.63 -15.06
N LYS A 149 9.78 8.71 -15.00
CA LYS A 149 10.66 8.60 -16.17
C LYS A 149 10.83 7.15 -16.60
N SER A 150 11.01 6.28 -15.61
CA SER A 150 11.21 4.84 -15.82
C SER A 150 10.77 4.03 -14.61
N VAL A 151 10.49 2.77 -14.86
CA VAL A 151 10.26 1.73 -13.84
C VAL A 151 11.14 0.54 -14.19
N THR A 152 11.90 0.06 -13.21
CA THR A 152 12.68 -1.18 -13.33
C THR A 152 12.19 -2.20 -12.30
N VAL A 153 12.15 -3.47 -12.69
CA VAL A 153 11.84 -4.62 -11.83
C VAL A 153 12.99 -5.60 -11.94
N GLY A 154 13.66 -5.87 -10.82
CA GLY A 154 14.96 -6.49 -10.84
C GLY A 154 15.95 -5.66 -11.68
N GLU A 155 16.53 -6.26 -12.71
CA GLU A 155 17.47 -5.59 -13.64
C GLU A 155 16.79 -5.08 -14.94
N ASN A 156 15.48 -5.28 -15.09
CA ASN A 156 14.78 -5.01 -16.36
C ASN A 156 13.90 -3.76 -16.27
N GLU A 157 13.96 -2.90 -17.29
CA GLU A 157 12.97 -1.86 -17.47
C GLU A 157 11.65 -2.49 -17.92
N VAL A 158 10.55 -2.07 -17.30
CA VAL A 158 9.20 -2.62 -17.54
C VAL A 158 8.22 -1.56 -17.98
N GLU A 159 7.17 -1.99 -18.67
CA GLU A 159 6.03 -1.13 -18.96
C GLU A 159 5.24 -0.81 -17.71
N PHE A 160 4.70 0.40 -17.65
CA PHE A 160 3.84 0.87 -16.59
C PHE A 160 2.68 1.70 -17.15
N SER A 161 1.63 1.84 -16.38
CA SER A 161 0.57 2.81 -16.61
C SER A 161 0.60 3.92 -15.58
N TYR A 162 0.14 5.12 -15.95
CA TYR A 162 -0.01 6.25 -15.05
C TYR A 162 -1.36 6.94 -15.31
N ASP A 163 -2.20 7.01 -14.30
CA ASP A 163 -3.56 7.56 -14.37
C ASP A 163 -3.69 9.01 -13.88
N GLY A 164 -2.58 9.63 -13.49
CA GLY A 164 -2.53 10.97 -12.87
C GLY A 164 -2.43 10.94 -11.35
N GLU A 165 -2.54 9.76 -10.75
CA GLU A 165 -2.39 9.53 -9.32
C GLU A 165 -1.53 8.32 -8.97
N PHE A 166 -1.63 7.23 -9.74
CA PHE A 166 -0.88 6.01 -9.48
C PHE A 166 -0.07 5.57 -10.69
N VAL A 167 1.16 5.21 -10.42
CA VAL A 167 2.01 4.44 -11.32
C VAL A 167 1.75 2.97 -11.03
N THR A 168 1.24 2.23 -12.00
CA THR A 168 0.89 0.82 -11.84
C THR A 168 1.77 -0.05 -12.74
N PHE A 169 2.40 -1.06 -12.17
CA PHE A 169 3.23 -2.03 -12.87
C PHE A 169 3.24 -3.38 -12.15
N GLU A 170 3.56 -4.44 -12.89
CA GLU A 170 3.69 -5.79 -12.34
C GLU A 170 5.12 -6.04 -11.84
N LEU A 171 5.25 -6.51 -10.60
CA LEU A 171 6.50 -7.06 -10.08
C LEU A 171 6.64 -8.55 -10.41
N GLY A 172 5.54 -9.24 -10.70
CA GLY A 172 5.56 -10.69 -10.86
C GLY A 172 5.98 -11.38 -9.56
N ASP A 173 7.03 -12.19 -9.64
CA ASP A 173 7.69 -12.88 -8.52
C ASP A 173 9.03 -12.23 -8.12
N GLU A 174 9.40 -11.12 -8.80
CA GLU A 174 10.59 -10.34 -8.43
C GLU A 174 10.40 -9.63 -7.10
N LYS A 175 11.53 -9.40 -6.42
CA LYS A 175 11.54 -8.88 -5.05
C LYS A 175 11.94 -7.42 -4.95
N GLU A 176 12.40 -6.82 -6.04
CA GLU A 176 12.90 -5.46 -6.05
C GLU A 176 12.37 -4.69 -7.26
N ALA A 177 11.98 -3.45 -7.02
CA ALA A 177 11.66 -2.51 -8.09
C ALA A 177 12.13 -1.10 -7.75
N THR A 178 12.42 -0.32 -8.79
CA THR A 178 12.78 1.09 -8.67
C THR A 178 11.91 1.93 -9.60
N VAL A 179 11.29 2.96 -9.07
CA VAL A 179 10.54 3.97 -9.82
C VAL A 179 11.30 5.28 -9.77
N VAL A 180 11.67 5.81 -10.94
CA VAL A 180 12.41 7.07 -11.06
C VAL A 180 11.46 8.15 -11.54
N PHE A 181 11.26 9.17 -10.74
CA PHE A 181 10.49 10.36 -11.10
C PHE A 181 11.37 11.44 -11.72
N ALA A 182 10.74 12.46 -12.29
CA ALA A 182 11.48 13.60 -12.84
C ALA A 182 12.19 14.38 -11.72
N ASP A 183 13.34 15.00 -12.06
CA ASP A 183 14.04 15.96 -11.21
C ASP A 183 13.15 17.16 -10.91
#